data_38bf680ac23f8a1dc8d9686ae2090d23
#
_entry.id   38bf680ac23f8a1dc8d9686ae2090d23
#
_cell.length_a   1.000
_cell.length_b   1.000
_cell.length_c   1.000
_cell.angle_alpha   90.00
_cell.angle_beta   90.00
_cell.angle_gamma   90.00
#
_symmetry.space_group_name_H-M   'P 1'
#
loop_
_entity.id
_entity.type
_entity.pdbx_description
1 polymer ?
#
loop_
_entity_poly.entity_id
_entity_poly.type
_entity_poly.pdbx_seq_one_letter_code
_entity_poly.pdbx_strand_id
1 'polypeptide(L)'
;MALTLTGLANDIYVSADLVGRELVGYIPSVTMNSSDSRAAIGDSIKSAITTSATAAGITEAMSVPNDDTYTITNSTMSIDQQRAVRIPIEGEQTRTLQNNGTYSTTYGNAITQAMRALTNECESFLHTTIKEGAGFATGDGSLFNTSGSELDEIAQARKILVDEGCPTDDISAVIDTLSGARLRQVANLLNANQAGTGDIRTQGILIPVFGVNVRESAGVASHTKGGMTGADVNASEPVGETTIAFDGGTVNTTGITAGDVITFGNEGGGTADTTKYVVGTGSTSTSGTIVLNAGLKQARVASDEITLNNTHSPSHMFHRNAVELVMRAPAMPDGGDGADDVI
;
A
#
# COMPACT_ATOMS: atom_id res chain seq x y z
N MET A 1 -37.00 -25.70 -17.72
CA MET A 1 -36.03 -25.23 -18.72
C MET A 1 -34.70 -25.07 -17.97
N ALA A 2 -33.71 -25.84 -18.41
CA ALA A 2 -32.36 -25.70 -17.86
C ALA A 2 -31.83 -24.29 -18.21
N LEU A 3 -31.34 -23.54 -17.21
CA LEU A 3 -30.68 -22.27 -17.41
C LEU A 3 -29.39 -22.58 -18.20
N THR A 4 -29.27 -22.11 -19.43
CA THR A 4 -28.08 -22.32 -20.23
C THR A 4 -27.05 -21.27 -19.77
N LEU A 5 -26.09 -21.70 -18.98
CA LEU A 5 -25.02 -20.87 -18.35
C LEU A 5 -23.99 -20.28 -19.35
N THR A 6 -24.14 -20.55 -20.66
CA THR A 6 -23.21 -20.06 -21.70
C THR A 6 -23.18 -18.52 -21.84
N GLY A 7 -24.20 -17.81 -21.35
CA GLY A 7 -24.21 -16.34 -21.35
C GLY A 7 -23.56 -15.72 -20.13
N LEU A 8 -23.59 -16.41 -18.99
CA LEU A 8 -23.14 -15.86 -17.71
C LEU A 8 -21.62 -15.60 -17.66
N ALA A 9 -20.82 -16.55 -18.15
CA ALA A 9 -19.37 -16.37 -18.24
C ALA A 9 -18.99 -15.14 -19.09
N ASN A 10 -19.68 -14.95 -20.23
CA ASN A 10 -19.45 -13.79 -21.08
C ASN A 10 -19.81 -12.48 -20.40
N ASP A 11 -20.93 -12.45 -19.65
CA ASP A 11 -21.35 -11.26 -18.89
C ASP A 11 -20.38 -10.93 -17.76
N ILE A 12 -19.79 -11.93 -17.11
CA ILE A 12 -18.75 -11.74 -16.08
C ILE A 12 -17.48 -11.16 -16.72
N TYR A 13 -17.01 -11.66 -17.85
CA TYR A 13 -15.83 -11.12 -18.52
C TYR A 13 -16.05 -9.68 -19.00
N VAL A 14 -17.21 -9.36 -19.57
CA VAL A 14 -17.55 -7.99 -19.96
C VAL A 14 -17.60 -7.06 -18.77
N SER A 15 -18.15 -7.52 -17.64
CA SER A 15 -18.20 -6.74 -16.39
C SER A 15 -16.80 -6.54 -15.80
N ALA A 16 -15.93 -7.54 -15.86
CA ALA A 16 -14.54 -7.42 -15.41
C ALA A 16 -13.74 -6.43 -16.28
N ASP A 17 -13.91 -6.46 -17.61
CA ASP A 17 -13.29 -5.47 -18.51
C ASP A 17 -13.77 -4.05 -18.24
N LEU A 18 -15.05 -3.87 -17.96
CA LEU A 18 -15.61 -2.57 -17.61
C LEU A 18 -15.05 -2.04 -16.29
N VAL A 19 -14.92 -2.88 -15.26
CA VAL A 19 -14.36 -2.53 -13.95
C VAL A 19 -12.86 -2.28 -14.04
N GLY A 20 -12.15 -2.99 -14.92
CA GLY A 20 -10.72 -2.77 -15.18
C GLY A 20 -10.38 -1.36 -15.67
N ARG A 21 -11.37 -0.57 -16.08
CA ARG A 21 -11.23 0.85 -16.47
C ARG A 21 -11.52 1.84 -15.32
N GLU A 22 -11.87 1.33 -14.14
CA GLU A 22 -12.09 2.15 -12.95
C GLU A 22 -10.76 2.76 -12.44
N LEU A 23 -10.89 3.72 -11.53
CA LEU A 23 -9.75 4.41 -10.93
C LEU A 23 -9.08 3.53 -9.87
N VAL A 24 -8.29 2.57 -10.32
CA VAL A 24 -7.49 1.66 -9.49
C VAL A 24 -6.01 2.02 -9.59
N GLY A 25 -5.37 2.23 -8.46
CA GLY A 25 -3.97 2.64 -8.38
C GLY A 25 -3.04 1.57 -7.84
N TYR A 26 -3.44 0.86 -6.80
CA TYR A 26 -2.60 -0.13 -6.12
C TYR A 26 -2.50 -1.45 -6.88
N ILE A 27 -3.63 -2.04 -7.28
CA ILE A 27 -3.66 -3.36 -7.95
C ILE A 27 -2.68 -3.43 -9.12
N PRO A 28 -2.67 -2.48 -10.08
CA PRO A 28 -1.74 -2.53 -11.20
C PRO A 28 -0.28 -2.18 -10.83
N SER A 29 -0.03 -1.65 -9.62
CA SER A 29 1.29 -1.22 -9.15
C SER A 29 2.03 -2.28 -8.33
N VAL A 30 1.37 -3.36 -7.92
CA VAL A 30 1.93 -4.45 -7.10
C VAL A 30 2.22 -5.69 -7.94
N THR A 31 3.02 -6.60 -7.40
CA THR A 31 3.23 -7.92 -7.99
C THR A 31 2.05 -8.81 -7.65
N MET A 32 1.41 -9.35 -8.67
CA MET A 32 0.28 -10.27 -8.48
C MET A 32 0.76 -11.73 -8.53
N ASN A 33 0.40 -12.48 -7.49
CA ASN A 33 0.61 -13.92 -7.42
C ASN A 33 -0.76 -14.60 -7.50
N SER A 34 -1.17 -14.95 -8.71
CA SER A 34 -2.40 -15.68 -8.98
C SER A 34 -2.08 -17.13 -9.37
N SER A 35 -2.89 -18.08 -8.93
CA SER A 35 -2.78 -19.49 -9.29
C SER A 35 -4.18 -20.08 -9.33
N ASP A 36 -4.36 -21.11 -10.15
CA ASP A 36 -5.61 -21.87 -10.27
C ASP A 36 -5.90 -22.74 -9.03
N SER A 37 -4.92 -22.87 -8.12
CA SER A 37 -5.12 -23.61 -6.88
C SER A 37 -6.08 -22.85 -5.97
N ARG A 38 -7.09 -23.55 -5.47
CA ARG A 38 -8.01 -23.02 -4.47
C ARG A 38 -7.34 -23.01 -3.11
N ALA A 39 -7.75 -22.06 -2.27
CA ALA A 39 -7.22 -21.94 -0.93
C ALA A 39 -8.31 -21.61 0.08
N ALA A 40 -8.04 -21.91 1.34
CA ALA A 40 -8.88 -21.57 2.48
C ALA A 40 -8.21 -20.51 3.34
N ILE A 41 -8.97 -19.87 4.23
CA ILE A 41 -8.41 -18.98 5.26
C ILE A 41 -7.43 -19.76 6.11
N GLY A 42 -6.22 -19.21 6.29
CA GLY A 42 -5.13 -19.82 7.04
C GLY A 42 -4.14 -20.59 6.18
N ASP A 43 -4.45 -20.85 4.90
CA ASP A 43 -3.47 -21.44 3.99
C ASP A 43 -2.29 -20.50 3.77
N SER A 44 -1.09 -21.06 3.77
CA SER A 44 0.14 -20.31 3.66
C SER A 44 0.74 -20.43 2.26
N ILE A 45 1.11 -19.29 1.70
CA ILE A 45 1.82 -19.19 0.43
C ILE A 45 3.22 -18.68 0.70
N LYS A 46 4.21 -19.34 0.10
CA LYS A 46 5.63 -19.02 0.29
C LYS A 46 6.14 -18.25 -0.92
N SER A 47 6.75 -17.09 -0.64
CA SER A 47 7.52 -16.32 -1.62
C SER A 47 9.00 -16.38 -1.26
N ALA A 48 9.87 -16.69 -2.22
CA ALA A 48 11.29 -16.79 -1.99
C ALA A 48 11.92 -15.39 -1.96
N ILE A 49 12.63 -15.07 -0.88
CA ILE A 49 13.40 -13.81 -0.73
C ILE A 49 14.87 -14.16 -0.65
N THR A 50 15.67 -13.55 -1.51
CA THR A 50 17.13 -13.65 -1.46
C THR A 50 17.72 -12.57 -0.57
N THR A 51 18.60 -12.96 0.36
CA THR A 51 19.35 -12.01 1.18
C THR A 51 20.42 -11.31 0.37
N SER A 52 20.78 -10.08 0.76
CA SER A 52 21.91 -9.36 0.15
C SER A 52 23.23 -10.10 0.42
N ALA A 53 24.07 -10.22 -0.60
CA ALA A 53 25.42 -10.77 -0.46
C ALA A 53 26.39 -9.69 0.02
N THR A 54 27.31 -10.05 0.91
CA THR A 54 28.37 -9.16 1.38
C THR A 54 29.68 -9.50 0.66
N ALA A 55 30.40 -8.51 0.14
CA ALA A 55 31.69 -8.73 -0.46
C ALA A 55 32.77 -8.90 0.61
N ALA A 56 33.53 -9.98 0.56
CA ALA A 56 34.67 -10.24 1.46
C ALA A 56 36.00 -9.98 0.75
N GLY A 57 36.99 -9.48 1.49
CA GLY A 57 38.36 -9.30 0.97
C GLY A 57 39.05 -10.65 0.77
N ILE A 58 39.71 -10.79 -0.37
CA ILE A 58 40.58 -11.95 -0.68
C ILE A 58 42.01 -11.64 -0.18
N THR A 59 42.60 -12.54 0.64
CA THR A 59 43.98 -12.42 1.11
C THR A 59 44.94 -12.97 0.07
N GLU A 60 46.21 -12.51 0.10
CA GLU A 60 47.30 -12.97 -0.83
C GLU A 60 47.52 -14.49 -0.83
N ALA A 61 47.07 -15.19 0.20
CA ALA A 61 47.12 -16.65 0.30
C ALA A 61 46.07 -17.39 -0.55
N MET A 62 45.32 -16.68 -1.37
CA MET A 62 44.28 -17.22 -2.26
C MET A 62 43.22 -18.13 -1.58
N SER A 63 43.04 -18.03 -0.27
CA SER A 63 41.90 -18.67 0.36
C SER A 63 40.68 -17.77 0.26
N VAL A 64 39.71 -18.18 -0.54
CA VAL A 64 38.40 -17.52 -0.57
C VAL A 64 37.73 -17.86 0.76
N PRO A 65 37.30 -16.85 1.55
CA PRO A 65 36.54 -17.12 2.76
C PRO A 65 35.30 -17.96 2.39
N ASN A 66 35.14 -19.07 3.04
CA ASN A 66 33.99 -19.97 2.83
C ASN A 66 32.89 -19.74 3.86
N ASP A 67 32.87 -18.52 4.44
CA ASP A 67 32.00 -18.20 5.57
C ASP A 67 30.66 -17.54 5.17
N ASP A 68 30.52 -17.18 3.88
CA ASP A 68 29.30 -16.54 3.40
C ASP A 68 28.22 -17.59 3.15
N THR A 69 27.34 -17.71 4.11
CA THR A 69 26.13 -18.49 3.94
C THR A 69 25.11 -17.69 3.14
N TYR A 70 25.09 -17.90 1.83
CA TYR A 70 24.01 -17.38 1.01
C TYR A 70 22.72 -18.11 1.36
N THR A 71 21.84 -17.43 2.07
CA THR A 71 20.58 -18.02 2.54
C THR A 71 19.43 -17.52 1.70
N ILE A 72 18.70 -18.43 1.07
CA ILE A 72 17.41 -18.14 0.47
C ILE A 72 16.37 -18.35 1.56
N THR A 73 15.77 -17.26 2.03
CA THR A 73 14.66 -17.30 2.98
C THR A 73 13.34 -17.27 2.26
N ASN A 74 12.34 -17.94 2.81
CA ASN A 74 10.96 -17.86 2.32
C ASN A 74 10.18 -16.92 3.24
N SER A 75 9.59 -15.88 2.67
CA SER A 75 8.51 -15.16 3.35
C SER A 75 7.24 -15.98 3.22
N THR A 76 6.55 -16.18 4.32
CA THR A 76 5.28 -16.93 4.36
C THR A 76 4.15 -15.94 4.56
N MET A 77 3.24 -15.85 3.60
CA MET A 77 2.00 -15.11 3.71
C MET A 77 0.86 -16.07 3.98
N SER A 78 -0.01 -15.77 4.92
CA SER A 78 -1.25 -16.51 5.16
C SER A 78 -2.43 -15.75 4.57
N ILE A 79 -3.37 -16.47 3.99
CA ILE A 79 -4.63 -15.89 3.51
C ILE A 79 -5.48 -15.57 4.73
N ASP A 80 -5.73 -14.29 4.98
CA ASP A 80 -6.48 -13.77 6.13
C ASP A 80 -7.81 -13.11 5.75
N GLN A 81 -8.00 -12.77 4.46
CA GLN A 81 -9.19 -12.12 3.96
C GLN A 81 -10.00 -13.03 3.05
N GLN A 82 -11.30 -13.14 3.33
CA GLN A 82 -12.26 -13.79 2.45
C GLN A 82 -13.42 -12.84 2.21
N ARG A 83 -13.67 -12.51 0.96
CA ARG A 83 -14.72 -11.57 0.57
C ARG A 83 -15.61 -12.18 -0.50
N ALA A 84 -16.91 -11.95 -0.39
CA ALA A 84 -17.90 -12.34 -1.38
C ALA A 84 -19.00 -11.29 -1.47
N VAL A 85 -19.49 -11.04 -2.65
CA VAL A 85 -20.67 -10.20 -2.87
C VAL A 85 -21.82 -11.10 -3.30
N ARG A 86 -22.95 -11.00 -2.60
CA ARG A 86 -24.17 -11.76 -2.88
C ARG A 86 -25.09 -10.92 -3.76
N ILE A 87 -25.60 -11.53 -4.81
CA ILE A 87 -26.65 -10.96 -5.68
C ILE A 87 -27.92 -11.76 -5.42
N PRO A 88 -28.78 -11.35 -4.44
CA PRO A 88 -30.00 -12.07 -4.16
C PRO A 88 -31.04 -11.75 -5.27
N ILE A 89 -31.45 -12.76 -6.02
CA ILE A 89 -32.53 -12.67 -7.00
C ILE A 89 -33.50 -13.81 -6.73
N GLU A 90 -34.70 -13.46 -6.28
CA GLU A 90 -35.75 -14.43 -6.00
C GLU A 90 -36.48 -14.83 -7.28
N GLY A 91 -37.09 -16.02 -7.29
CA GLY A 91 -37.78 -16.56 -8.47
C GLY A 91 -38.90 -15.66 -9.00
N GLU A 92 -39.65 -15.00 -8.11
CA GLU A 92 -40.70 -14.04 -8.49
C GLU A 92 -40.12 -12.77 -9.14
N GLN A 93 -38.99 -12.27 -8.63
CA GLN A 93 -38.28 -11.14 -9.21
C GLN A 93 -37.73 -11.47 -10.56
N THR A 94 -37.14 -12.66 -10.72
CA THR A 94 -36.67 -13.18 -12.01
C THR A 94 -37.80 -13.19 -13.05
N ARG A 95 -38.96 -13.70 -12.67
CA ARG A 95 -40.11 -13.77 -13.56
C ARG A 95 -40.65 -12.38 -13.94
N THR A 96 -40.67 -11.44 -13.01
CA THR A 96 -41.08 -10.05 -13.25
C THR A 96 -40.11 -9.36 -14.21
N LEU A 97 -38.80 -9.50 -14.00
CA LEU A 97 -37.77 -8.93 -14.85
C LEU A 97 -37.77 -9.55 -16.27
N GLN A 98 -38.02 -10.84 -16.38
CA GLN A 98 -38.15 -11.53 -17.67
C GLN A 98 -39.37 -11.05 -18.44
N ASN A 99 -40.52 -10.88 -17.78
CA ASN A 99 -41.74 -10.36 -18.39
C ASN A 99 -41.56 -8.92 -18.90
N ASN A 100 -40.75 -8.12 -18.25
CA ASN A 100 -40.43 -6.75 -18.67
C ASN A 100 -39.27 -6.67 -19.69
N GLY A 101 -38.62 -7.79 -20.03
CA GLY A 101 -37.51 -7.83 -20.97
C GLY A 101 -36.20 -7.18 -20.48
N THR A 102 -36.10 -6.84 -19.16
CA THR A 102 -34.96 -6.13 -18.56
C THR A 102 -34.04 -7.03 -17.73
N TYR A 103 -34.31 -8.33 -17.68
CA TYR A 103 -33.58 -9.26 -16.83
C TYR A 103 -32.07 -9.28 -17.09
N SER A 104 -31.65 -9.43 -18.34
CA SER A 104 -30.23 -9.51 -18.71
C SER A 104 -29.47 -8.22 -18.35
N THR A 105 -30.06 -7.05 -18.62
CA THR A 105 -29.44 -5.77 -18.31
C THR A 105 -29.31 -5.54 -16.80
N THR A 106 -30.36 -5.86 -16.03
CA THR A 106 -30.34 -5.70 -14.57
C THR A 106 -29.34 -6.66 -13.94
N TYR A 107 -29.29 -7.91 -14.42
CA TYR A 107 -28.36 -8.90 -13.92
C TYR A 107 -26.91 -8.53 -14.25
N GLY A 108 -26.62 -8.11 -15.50
CA GLY A 108 -25.29 -7.62 -15.89
C GLY A 108 -24.84 -6.40 -15.07
N ASN A 109 -25.74 -5.46 -14.81
CA ASN A 109 -25.45 -4.33 -13.95
C ASN A 109 -25.14 -4.75 -12.49
N ALA A 110 -25.88 -5.74 -11.95
CA ALA A 110 -25.62 -6.27 -10.63
C ALA A 110 -24.25 -6.95 -10.52
N ILE A 111 -23.84 -7.71 -11.54
CA ILE A 111 -22.50 -8.31 -11.62
C ILE A 111 -21.43 -7.20 -11.67
N THR A 112 -21.62 -6.18 -12.50
CA THR A 112 -20.68 -5.05 -12.59
C THR A 112 -20.50 -4.35 -11.23
N GLN A 113 -21.60 -4.11 -10.50
CA GLN A 113 -21.52 -3.52 -9.16
C GLN A 113 -20.85 -4.45 -8.14
N ALA A 114 -21.08 -5.75 -8.23
CA ALA A 114 -20.41 -6.73 -7.39
C ALA A 114 -18.88 -6.74 -7.61
N MET A 115 -18.45 -6.73 -8.86
CA MET A 115 -17.03 -6.66 -9.22
C MET A 115 -16.38 -5.36 -8.74
N ARG A 116 -17.08 -4.21 -8.91
CA ARG A 116 -16.61 -2.92 -8.37
C ARG A 116 -16.42 -2.97 -6.85
N ALA A 117 -17.37 -3.54 -6.13
CA ALA A 117 -17.28 -3.65 -4.67
C ALA A 117 -16.06 -4.47 -4.23
N LEU A 118 -15.79 -5.60 -4.91
CA LEU A 118 -14.61 -6.43 -4.62
C LEU A 118 -13.30 -5.71 -4.97
N THR A 119 -13.25 -5.02 -6.10
CA THR A 119 -12.07 -4.25 -6.51
C THR A 119 -11.77 -3.13 -5.52
N ASN A 120 -12.79 -2.38 -5.09
CA ASN A 120 -12.64 -1.30 -4.12
C ASN A 120 -12.19 -1.82 -2.74
N GLU A 121 -12.70 -2.98 -2.32
CA GLU A 121 -12.28 -3.62 -1.08
C GLU A 121 -10.79 -4.02 -1.15
N CYS A 122 -10.35 -4.59 -2.29
CA CYS A 122 -8.95 -4.95 -2.51
C CYS A 122 -8.05 -3.71 -2.51
N GLU A 123 -8.43 -2.62 -3.18
CA GLU A 123 -7.68 -1.35 -3.18
C GLU A 123 -7.56 -0.77 -1.77
N SER A 124 -8.64 -0.76 -1.00
CA SER A 124 -8.64 -0.27 0.38
C SER A 124 -7.79 -1.12 1.31
N PHE A 125 -7.82 -2.44 1.13
CA PHE A 125 -6.98 -3.37 1.90
C PHE A 125 -5.49 -3.16 1.60
N LEU A 126 -5.13 -3.05 0.32
CA LEU A 126 -3.75 -2.76 -0.09
C LEU A 126 -3.27 -1.42 0.48
N HIS A 127 -4.10 -0.37 0.41
CA HIS A 127 -3.76 0.92 1.00
C HIS A 127 -3.43 0.80 2.48
N THR A 128 -4.28 0.11 3.26
CA THR A 128 -4.07 -0.05 4.71
C THR A 128 -2.79 -0.82 5.01
N THR A 129 -2.56 -1.93 4.31
CA THR A 129 -1.38 -2.77 4.50
C THR A 129 -0.08 -2.03 4.14
N ILE A 130 -0.07 -1.29 3.02
CA ILE A 130 1.11 -0.52 2.60
C ILE A 130 1.36 0.65 3.57
N LYS A 131 0.31 1.33 4.02
CA LYS A 131 0.40 2.40 5.02
C LYS A 131 1.06 1.92 6.32
N GLU A 132 0.64 0.77 6.82
CA GLU A 132 1.17 0.20 8.06
C GLU A 132 2.54 -0.45 7.88
N GLY A 133 2.91 -0.85 6.65
CA GLY A 133 4.20 -1.45 6.32
C GLY A 133 5.26 -0.47 5.77
N ALA A 134 4.92 0.78 5.52
CA ALA A 134 5.87 1.78 5.02
C ALA A 134 6.97 2.05 6.05
N GLY A 135 8.24 2.17 5.62
CA GLY A 135 9.36 2.43 6.52
C GLY A 135 9.54 3.90 6.86
N PHE A 136 9.52 4.75 5.85
CA PHE A 136 9.79 6.18 5.96
C PHE A 136 8.67 7.00 5.34
N ALA A 137 8.63 8.28 5.74
CA ALA A 137 7.71 9.26 5.18
C ALA A 137 8.43 10.56 4.82
N THR A 138 7.82 11.35 3.93
CA THR A 138 8.25 12.71 3.57
C THR A 138 7.03 13.61 3.38
N GLY A 139 7.24 14.91 3.27
CA GLY A 139 6.15 15.88 3.11
C GLY A 139 5.51 16.31 4.44
N ASP A 140 4.57 17.22 4.37
CA ASP A 140 3.86 17.80 5.53
C ASP A 140 2.41 17.31 5.70
N GLY A 141 2.02 16.33 4.90
CA GLY A 141 0.66 15.76 4.88
C GLY A 141 -0.24 16.35 3.78
N SER A 142 0.28 17.22 2.93
CA SER A 142 -0.45 17.86 1.83
C SER A 142 0.37 17.86 0.55
N LEU A 143 0.27 16.82 -0.26
CA LEU A 143 1.03 16.73 -1.51
C LEU A 143 0.68 17.85 -2.50
N PHE A 144 1.70 18.30 -3.23
CA PHE A 144 1.61 19.28 -4.31
C PHE A 144 0.96 20.63 -3.89
N ASN A 145 1.13 21.02 -2.63
CA ASN A 145 0.49 22.22 -2.08
C ASN A 145 1.42 23.42 -1.98
N THR A 146 2.74 23.25 -2.10
CA THR A 146 3.73 24.32 -1.92
C THR A 146 4.05 24.97 -3.26
N SER A 147 3.62 26.21 -3.45
CA SER A 147 3.88 26.96 -4.69
C SER A 147 5.38 27.11 -4.99
N GLY A 148 5.79 26.69 -6.18
CA GLY A 148 7.17 26.72 -6.66
C GLY A 148 8.01 25.50 -6.28
N SER A 149 7.48 24.59 -5.48
CA SER A 149 8.14 23.34 -5.06
C SER A 149 7.15 22.15 -5.07
N GLU A 150 6.16 22.19 -5.93
CA GLU A 150 5.05 21.24 -5.96
C GLU A 150 5.49 19.78 -6.23
N LEU A 151 6.64 19.59 -6.89
CA LEU A 151 7.16 18.25 -7.21
C LEU A 151 8.26 17.80 -6.25
N ASP A 152 8.59 18.58 -5.23
CA ASP A 152 9.68 18.25 -4.29
C ASP A 152 9.40 16.97 -3.51
N GLU A 153 8.16 16.74 -3.10
CA GLU A 153 7.78 15.55 -2.35
C GLU A 153 8.03 14.24 -3.14
N ILE A 154 7.76 14.24 -4.46
CA ILE A 154 8.08 13.09 -5.31
C ILE A 154 9.59 12.87 -5.39
N ALA A 155 10.35 13.96 -5.54
CA ALA A 155 11.80 13.87 -5.61
C ALA A 155 12.41 13.39 -4.30
N GLN A 156 11.91 13.87 -3.15
CA GLN A 156 12.35 13.45 -1.82
C GLN A 156 11.97 11.98 -1.53
N ALA A 157 10.75 11.56 -1.86
CA ALA A 157 10.34 10.16 -1.70
C ALA A 157 11.18 9.22 -2.56
N ARG A 158 11.47 9.62 -3.82
CA ARG A 158 12.37 8.84 -4.69
C ARG A 158 13.79 8.79 -4.12
N LYS A 159 14.30 9.90 -3.58
CA LYS A 159 15.62 9.94 -2.91
C LYS A 159 15.68 8.92 -1.77
N ILE A 160 14.66 8.88 -0.90
CA ILE A 160 14.59 7.93 0.22
C ILE A 160 14.67 6.48 -0.31
N LEU A 161 13.90 6.12 -1.34
CA LEU A 161 13.94 4.78 -1.92
C LEU A 161 15.33 4.42 -2.46
N VAL A 162 15.98 5.34 -3.15
CA VAL A 162 17.33 5.12 -3.72
C VAL A 162 18.38 5.00 -2.61
N ASP A 163 18.30 5.84 -1.58
CA ASP A 163 19.20 5.79 -0.42
C ASP A 163 19.07 4.47 0.36
N GLU A 164 17.89 3.84 0.33
CA GLU A 164 17.66 2.51 0.91
C GLU A 164 18.04 1.36 -0.05
N GLY A 165 18.62 1.65 -1.21
CA GLY A 165 19.08 0.64 -2.15
C GLY A 165 17.99 0.08 -3.08
N CYS A 166 16.85 0.75 -3.21
CA CYS A 166 15.80 0.34 -4.13
C CYS A 166 16.26 0.50 -5.59
N PRO A 167 16.01 -0.48 -6.47
CA PRO A 167 16.18 -0.31 -7.91
C PRO A 167 15.38 0.89 -8.43
N THR A 168 15.90 1.56 -9.46
CA THR A 168 15.28 2.79 -9.99
C THR A 168 14.26 2.56 -11.10
N ASP A 169 14.09 1.33 -11.52
CA ASP A 169 13.09 0.87 -12.48
C ASP A 169 11.77 0.50 -11.77
N ASP A 170 10.68 0.55 -12.48
CA ASP A 170 9.34 0.12 -12.05
C ASP A 170 8.87 0.67 -10.67
N ILE A 171 9.25 1.92 -10.39
CA ILE A 171 8.77 2.65 -9.21
C ILE A 171 7.39 3.23 -9.53
N SER A 172 6.42 2.97 -8.67
CA SER A 172 5.06 3.51 -8.75
C SER A 172 4.75 4.39 -7.54
N ALA A 173 4.05 5.48 -7.79
CA ALA A 173 3.45 6.33 -6.77
C ALA A 173 1.93 6.28 -6.88
N VAL A 174 1.27 5.90 -5.81
CA VAL A 174 -0.20 5.91 -5.73
C VAL A 174 -0.63 7.05 -4.83
N ILE A 175 -1.42 7.96 -5.38
CA ILE A 175 -1.85 9.19 -4.73
C ILE A 175 -3.37 9.22 -4.56
N ASP A 176 -3.85 10.04 -3.63
CA ASP A 176 -5.27 10.30 -3.46
C ASP A 176 -5.83 11.22 -4.56
N THR A 177 -7.14 11.28 -4.69
CA THR A 177 -7.83 12.08 -5.72
C THR A 177 -7.62 13.58 -5.56
N LEU A 178 -7.44 14.07 -4.33
CA LEU A 178 -7.13 15.50 -4.07
C LEU A 178 -5.72 15.84 -4.55
N SER A 179 -4.74 15.00 -4.25
CA SER A 179 -3.36 15.15 -4.74
C SER A 179 -3.31 15.03 -6.27
N GLY A 180 -4.11 14.13 -6.86
CA GLY A 180 -4.26 14.04 -8.31
C GLY A 180 -4.81 15.30 -8.95
N ALA A 181 -5.81 15.92 -8.32
CA ALA A 181 -6.36 17.20 -8.76
C ALA A 181 -5.32 18.34 -8.69
N ARG A 182 -4.51 18.38 -7.62
CA ARG A 182 -3.43 19.35 -7.45
C ARG A 182 -2.31 19.15 -8.48
N LEU A 183 -1.90 17.90 -8.69
CA LEU A 183 -0.85 17.55 -9.66
C LEU A 183 -1.22 18.00 -11.08
N ARG A 184 -2.51 17.89 -11.46
CA ARG A 184 -3.02 18.39 -12.73
C ARG A 184 -3.00 19.91 -12.86
N GLN A 185 -2.84 20.65 -11.75
CA GLN A 185 -2.78 22.11 -11.71
C GLN A 185 -1.33 22.65 -11.67
N VAL A 186 -0.33 21.78 -11.52
CA VAL A 186 1.08 22.20 -11.48
C VAL A 186 1.46 22.86 -12.80
N ALA A 187 1.88 24.12 -12.73
CA ALA A 187 2.13 24.97 -13.90
C ALA A 187 3.18 24.35 -14.85
N ASN A 188 4.23 23.75 -14.31
CA ASN A 188 5.30 23.13 -15.09
C ASN A 188 4.82 21.91 -15.89
N LEU A 189 3.78 21.23 -15.43
CA LEU A 189 3.19 20.06 -16.11
C LEU A 189 2.06 20.46 -17.07
N LEU A 190 1.41 21.60 -16.84
CA LEU A 190 0.38 22.13 -17.74
C LEU A 190 0.96 22.74 -19.01
N ASN A 191 2.17 23.27 -18.96
CA ASN A 191 2.82 23.90 -20.09
C ASN A 191 3.50 22.85 -20.97
N ALA A 192 2.96 22.59 -22.14
CA ALA A 192 3.47 21.55 -23.07
C ALA A 192 4.95 21.74 -23.45
N ASN A 193 5.47 22.99 -23.45
CA ASN A 193 6.88 23.28 -23.70
C ASN A 193 7.82 22.87 -22.55
N GLN A 194 7.28 22.71 -21.34
CA GLN A 194 8.02 22.27 -20.15
C GLN A 194 7.79 20.78 -19.86
N ALA A 195 6.56 20.30 -20.01
CA ALA A 195 6.18 18.91 -19.80
C ALA A 195 6.55 17.97 -20.97
N GLY A 196 6.80 18.51 -22.16
CA GLY A 196 7.05 17.73 -23.38
C GLY A 196 5.79 17.13 -24.04
N THR A 197 4.65 17.16 -23.38
CA THR A 197 3.35 16.66 -23.88
C THR A 197 2.21 17.56 -23.40
N GLY A 198 1.11 17.56 -24.14
CA GLY A 198 -0.13 18.27 -23.77
C GLY A 198 -1.20 17.39 -23.13
N ASP A 199 -0.89 16.14 -22.84
CA ASP A 199 -1.90 15.12 -22.46
C ASP A 199 -2.57 15.41 -21.13
N ILE A 200 -1.87 15.96 -20.15
CA ILE A 200 -2.47 16.43 -18.89
C ILE A 200 -3.57 17.45 -19.17
N ARG A 201 -3.28 18.42 -20.03
CA ARG A 201 -4.21 19.52 -20.34
C ARG A 201 -5.41 19.07 -21.16
N THR A 202 -5.19 18.15 -22.11
CA THR A 202 -6.23 17.73 -23.07
C THR A 202 -7.07 16.56 -22.57
N GLN A 203 -6.45 15.60 -21.84
CA GLN A 203 -7.08 14.35 -21.43
C GLN A 203 -7.12 14.15 -19.92
N GLY A 204 -6.40 14.98 -19.14
CA GLY A 204 -6.30 14.85 -17.69
C GLY A 204 -5.49 13.62 -17.24
N ILE A 205 -4.75 12.97 -18.15
CA ILE A 205 -3.93 11.79 -17.85
C ILE A 205 -2.70 12.23 -17.07
N LEU A 206 -2.41 11.53 -15.96
CA LEU A 206 -1.20 11.75 -15.20
C LEU A 206 -0.01 11.16 -15.97
N ILE A 207 1.04 11.96 -16.13
CA ILE A 207 2.28 11.54 -16.78
C ILE A 207 3.29 11.04 -15.72
N PRO A 208 4.23 10.15 -16.08
CA PRO A 208 5.33 9.81 -15.20
C PRO A 208 6.17 11.05 -14.87
N VAL A 209 6.50 11.20 -13.58
CA VAL A 209 7.31 12.31 -13.07
C VAL A 209 8.59 11.74 -12.45
N PHE A 210 9.75 12.26 -12.84
CA PHE A 210 11.07 11.81 -12.36
C PHE A 210 11.32 10.29 -12.47
N GLY A 211 10.74 9.63 -13.49
CA GLY A 211 10.85 8.17 -13.68
C GLY A 211 9.94 7.36 -12.74
N VAL A 212 8.99 8.00 -12.09
CA VAL A 212 7.99 7.36 -11.24
C VAL A 212 6.64 7.34 -11.97
N ASN A 213 6.01 6.18 -12.00
CA ASN A 213 4.67 6.00 -12.56
C ASN A 213 3.63 6.49 -11.56
N VAL A 214 3.01 7.64 -11.81
CA VAL A 214 2.00 8.21 -10.93
C VAL A 214 0.62 7.66 -11.27
N ARG A 215 -0.05 7.10 -10.28
CA ARG A 215 -1.40 6.55 -10.38
C ARG A 215 -2.29 7.16 -9.30
N GLU A 216 -3.56 7.27 -9.60
CA GLU A 216 -4.57 7.81 -8.67
C GLU A 216 -5.48 6.67 -8.22
N SER A 217 -5.80 6.63 -6.93
CA SER A 217 -6.74 5.67 -6.38
C SER A 217 -7.76 6.34 -5.50
N ALA A 218 -9.02 5.93 -5.67
CA ALA A 218 -10.12 6.33 -4.78
C ALA A 218 -10.11 5.56 -3.45
N GLY A 219 -9.30 4.49 -3.35
CA GLY A 219 -9.16 3.68 -2.13
C GLY A 219 -8.27 4.29 -1.05
N VAL A 220 -7.62 5.44 -1.33
CA VAL A 220 -6.77 6.13 -0.35
C VAL A 220 -7.64 6.80 0.72
N ALA A 221 -7.58 6.26 1.93
CA ALA A 221 -8.30 6.78 3.10
C ALA A 221 -7.40 7.70 3.94
N SER A 222 -8.00 8.68 4.60
CA SER A 222 -7.30 9.51 5.56
C SER A 222 -6.87 8.70 6.79
N HIS A 223 -5.63 8.87 7.21
CA HIS A 223 -5.10 8.34 8.47
C HIS A 223 -5.25 9.39 9.57
N THR A 224 -5.96 9.03 10.63
CA THR A 224 -6.07 9.85 11.82
C THR A 224 -4.93 9.52 12.76
N LYS A 225 -4.10 10.50 13.06
CA LYS A 225 -2.96 10.32 13.99
C LYS A 225 -3.41 9.90 15.38
N GLY A 226 -2.56 9.16 16.06
CA GLY A 226 -2.75 8.83 17.47
C GLY A 226 -2.83 10.08 18.36
N GLY A 227 -3.39 9.91 19.55
CA GLY A 227 -3.62 10.98 20.53
C GLY A 227 -2.51 11.15 21.59
N MET A 228 -1.31 10.60 21.38
CA MET A 228 -0.18 10.73 22.28
C MET A 228 0.47 12.12 22.16
N THR A 229 0.82 12.72 23.28
CA THR A 229 1.57 13.99 23.36
C THR A 229 2.61 13.91 24.47
N GLY A 230 3.74 14.60 24.32
CA GLY A 230 4.79 14.69 25.32
C GLY A 230 5.45 13.36 25.66
N ALA A 231 5.52 12.44 24.69
CA ALA A 231 6.27 11.20 24.85
C ALA A 231 7.74 11.44 24.51
N ASP A 232 8.63 10.94 25.32
CA ASP A 232 10.07 11.06 25.17
C ASP A 232 10.72 9.68 25.05
N VAL A 233 11.85 9.61 24.38
CA VAL A 233 12.69 8.40 24.33
C VAL A 233 13.20 8.12 25.74
N ASN A 234 12.93 6.92 26.27
CA ASN A 234 13.28 6.57 27.65
C ASN A 234 14.75 6.17 27.81
N ALA A 235 15.38 5.64 26.78
CA ALA A 235 16.76 5.15 26.82
C ALA A 235 17.53 5.54 25.55
N SER A 236 18.87 5.38 25.58
CA SER A 236 19.66 5.59 24.38
C SER A 236 19.44 4.43 23.40
N GLU A 237 19.06 4.75 22.16
CA GLU A 237 18.80 3.81 21.09
C GLU A 237 19.85 3.99 19.98
N PRO A 238 20.55 2.92 19.56
CA PRO A 238 21.57 3.01 18.52
C PRO A 238 20.97 3.17 17.13
N VAL A 239 21.81 3.56 16.17
CA VAL A 239 21.45 3.54 14.76
C VAL A 239 21.07 2.13 14.33
N GLY A 240 19.98 1.99 13.56
CA GLY A 240 19.45 0.71 13.09
C GLY A 240 18.45 0.06 14.04
N GLU A 241 18.25 0.59 15.27
CA GLU A 241 17.22 0.08 16.17
C GLU A 241 15.82 0.37 15.64
N THR A 242 14.92 -0.59 15.83
CA THR A 242 13.52 -0.50 15.40
C THR A 242 12.57 -0.45 16.60
N THR A 243 12.98 -0.96 17.74
CA THR A 243 12.17 -1.00 18.96
C THR A 243 12.55 0.15 19.88
N ILE A 244 11.70 1.14 20.00
CA ILE A 244 11.98 2.36 20.75
C ILE A 244 11.21 2.33 22.07
N ALA A 245 11.95 2.40 23.18
CA ALA A 245 11.36 2.58 24.49
C ALA A 245 11.01 4.06 24.73
N PHE A 246 9.82 4.33 25.23
CA PHE A 246 9.34 5.68 25.50
C PHE A 246 8.66 5.80 26.87
N ASP A 247 8.65 7.00 27.42
CA ASP A 247 7.91 7.36 28.62
C ASP A 247 7.39 8.82 28.56
N GLY A 248 6.87 9.33 29.65
CA GLY A 248 6.39 10.71 29.77
C GLY A 248 5.11 11.01 29.01
N GLY A 249 4.61 10.10 28.19
CA GLY A 249 3.49 10.35 27.30
C GLY A 249 2.16 10.61 28.02
N THR A 250 1.34 11.48 27.44
CA THR A 250 -0.06 11.68 27.82
C THR A 250 -0.95 11.15 26.69
N VAL A 251 -1.81 10.16 27.01
CA VAL A 251 -2.77 9.58 26.08
C VAL A 251 -4.09 10.34 26.19
N ASN A 252 -4.48 11.03 25.10
CA ASN A 252 -5.75 11.78 25.10
C ASN A 252 -6.94 10.90 24.71
N THR A 253 -6.89 10.21 23.56
CA THR A 253 -7.98 9.34 23.07
C THR A 253 -7.46 7.98 22.68
N THR A 254 -6.42 7.97 21.89
CA THR A 254 -5.67 6.80 21.44
C THR A 254 -4.20 7.07 21.73
N GLY A 255 -3.41 6.02 21.94
CA GLY A 255 -1.97 6.15 22.04
C GLY A 255 -1.32 6.46 20.70
N ILE A 256 -0.15 5.89 20.47
CA ILE A 256 0.49 5.83 19.15
C ILE A 256 -0.10 4.62 18.41
N THR A 257 -0.50 4.81 17.16
CA THR A 257 -1.15 3.77 16.36
C THR A 257 -0.28 3.34 15.18
N ALA A 258 -0.50 2.12 14.68
CA ALA A 258 0.17 1.66 13.46
C ALA A 258 -0.17 2.59 12.28
N GLY A 259 0.84 2.95 11.48
CA GLY A 259 0.72 3.92 10.40
C GLY A 259 0.91 5.38 10.83
N ASP A 260 1.08 5.67 12.13
CA ASP A 260 1.48 7.01 12.56
C ASP A 260 2.87 7.35 12.03
N VAL A 261 3.04 8.60 11.62
CA VAL A 261 4.32 9.15 11.21
C VAL A 261 4.89 9.95 12.38
N ILE A 262 6.09 9.59 12.83
CA ILE A 262 6.76 10.24 13.93
C ILE A 262 8.09 10.87 13.52
N THR A 263 8.48 11.89 14.26
CA THR A 263 9.80 12.52 14.22
C THR A 263 10.37 12.57 15.63
N PHE A 264 11.70 12.59 15.71
CA PHE A 264 12.42 12.71 16.98
C PHE A 264 13.03 14.10 17.10
N GLY A 265 12.80 14.72 18.24
CA GLY A 265 13.52 15.93 18.65
C GLY A 265 14.98 15.65 19.01
N ASN A 266 15.65 16.63 19.56
CA ASN A 266 17.03 16.53 20.07
C ASN A 266 17.20 17.17 21.46
N GLU A 267 16.12 17.20 22.23
CA GLU A 267 16.05 17.82 23.57
C GLU A 267 16.98 17.11 24.54
N GLY A 268 17.21 15.80 24.37
CA GLY A 268 18.18 15.02 25.15
C GLY A 268 19.65 15.30 24.82
N GLY A 269 19.93 16.17 23.84
CA GLY A 269 21.28 16.54 23.41
C GLY A 269 21.85 15.60 22.34
N GLY A 270 21.02 14.79 21.71
CA GLY A 270 21.38 13.97 20.54
C GLY A 270 21.59 14.77 19.26
N THR A 271 21.85 14.08 18.15
CA THR A 271 21.94 14.70 16.82
C THR A 271 20.54 14.89 16.26
N ALA A 272 20.23 16.08 15.74
CA ALA A 272 18.96 16.37 15.12
C ALA A 272 18.70 15.40 13.95
N ASP A 273 17.50 14.84 13.88
CA ASP A 273 17.05 13.94 12.84
C ASP A 273 15.79 14.49 12.17
N THR A 274 15.88 14.75 10.90
CA THR A 274 14.75 15.22 10.08
C THR A 274 14.00 14.08 9.42
N THR A 275 14.43 12.84 9.63
CA THR A 275 13.80 11.64 9.09
C THR A 275 12.44 11.42 9.74
N LYS A 276 11.46 11.11 8.93
CA LYS A 276 10.12 10.74 9.40
C LYS A 276 9.98 9.22 9.32
N TYR A 277 9.67 8.62 10.45
CA TYR A 277 9.52 7.17 10.59
C TYR A 277 8.05 6.80 10.68
N VAL A 278 7.71 5.63 10.14
CA VAL A 278 6.36 5.08 10.24
C VAL A 278 6.32 4.01 11.31
N VAL A 279 5.34 4.11 12.19
CA VAL A 279 5.14 3.16 13.29
C VAL A 279 4.44 1.91 12.77
N GLY A 280 5.06 0.75 12.94
CA GLY A 280 4.47 -0.55 12.62
C GLY A 280 3.63 -1.10 13.77
N THR A 281 4.14 -0.99 15.01
CA THR A 281 3.38 -1.37 16.20
C THR A 281 3.37 -0.23 17.18
N GLY A 282 2.19 0.27 17.49
CA GLY A 282 1.98 1.37 18.42
C GLY A 282 1.79 0.92 19.86
N SER A 283 1.47 1.90 20.74
CA SER A 283 1.18 1.67 22.16
C SER A 283 0.06 2.57 22.62
N THR A 284 -0.84 2.04 23.43
CA THR A 284 -1.94 2.78 24.07
C THR A 284 -1.61 3.22 25.51
N SER A 285 -0.42 2.91 25.99
CA SER A 285 0.04 3.25 27.34
C SER A 285 0.81 4.56 27.34
N THR A 286 0.93 5.19 28.52
CA THR A 286 1.72 6.42 28.72
C THR A 286 3.23 6.19 28.70
N SER A 287 3.65 4.94 28.76
CA SER A 287 5.02 4.46 28.64
C SER A 287 5.03 3.05 28.07
N GLY A 288 6.11 2.66 27.44
CA GLY A 288 6.24 1.32 26.86
C GLY A 288 7.22 1.28 25.70
N THR A 289 6.90 0.48 24.69
CA THR A 289 7.69 0.37 23.47
C THR A 289 6.82 0.57 22.24
N ILE A 290 7.38 1.20 21.23
CA ILE A 290 6.84 1.25 19.87
C ILE A 290 7.82 0.55 18.94
N VAL A 291 7.32 -0.03 17.85
CA VAL A 291 8.16 -0.66 16.83
C VAL A 291 8.02 0.14 15.54
N LEU A 292 9.15 0.59 15.02
CA LEU A 292 9.24 1.24 13.72
C LEU A 292 9.40 0.20 12.60
N ASN A 293 8.88 0.50 11.43
CA ASN A 293 9.08 -0.36 10.27
C ASN A 293 10.49 -0.27 9.67
N ALA A 294 11.22 0.81 9.98
CA ALA A 294 12.59 1.02 9.51
C ALA A 294 13.49 1.40 10.68
N GLY A 295 14.75 0.98 10.62
CA GLY A 295 15.74 1.28 11.64
C GLY A 295 16.11 2.77 11.69
N LEU A 296 16.42 3.25 12.88
CA LEU A 296 16.87 4.62 13.12
C LEU A 296 18.06 4.99 12.24
N LYS A 297 18.02 6.14 11.59
CA LYS A 297 19.15 6.70 10.81
C LYS A 297 20.15 7.46 11.68
N GLN A 298 19.69 7.95 12.82
CA GLN A 298 20.50 8.63 13.83
C GLN A 298 20.22 8.01 15.20
N ALA A 299 21.28 7.86 16.02
CA ALA A 299 21.11 7.39 17.39
C ALA A 299 20.22 8.37 18.16
N ARG A 300 19.34 7.84 19.00
CA ARG A 300 18.52 8.64 19.92
C ARG A 300 19.06 8.55 21.33
N VAL A 301 18.86 9.60 22.09
CA VAL A 301 19.22 9.64 23.51
C VAL A 301 17.96 9.82 24.37
N ALA A 302 18.07 9.49 25.63
CA ALA A 302 16.97 9.70 26.57
C ALA A 302 16.52 11.17 26.57
N SER A 303 15.22 11.40 26.68
CA SER A 303 14.55 12.70 26.62
C SER A 303 14.51 13.38 25.24
N ASP A 304 14.86 12.68 24.16
CA ASP A 304 14.50 13.15 22.81
C ASP A 304 12.97 13.05 22.63
N GLU A 305 12.29 14.15 22.32
CA GLU A 305 10.84 14.18 22.15
C GLU A 305 10.38 13.35 20.96
N ILE A 306 9.31 12.58 21.13
CA ILE A 306 8.61 11.86 20.07
C ILE A 306 7.39 12.66 19.63
N THR A 307 7.47 13.28 18.47
CA THR A 307 6.38 14.09 17.91
C THR A 307 5.60 13.32 16.87
N LEU A 308 4.29 13.18 17.07
CA LEU A 308 3.37 12.61 16.07
C LEU A 308 3.00 13.67 15.03
N ASN A 309 3.21 13.38 13.76
CA ASN A 309 2.80 14.25 12.66
C ASN A 309 1.27 14.34 12.54
N ASN A 310 0.79 15.30 11.76
CA ASN A 310 -0.63 15.57 11.64
C ASN A 310 -1.40 14.45 10.93
N THR A 311 -2.73 14.40 11.17
CA THR A 311 -3.67 13.61 10.37
C THR A 311 -3.52 13.96 8.89
N HIS A 312 -3.43 12.98 8.03
CA HIS A 312 -3.12 13.15 6.61
C HIS A 312 -3.74 12.03 5.75
N SER A 313 -3.77 12.23 4.44
CA SER A 313 -4.06 11.17 3.47
C SER A 313 -2.75 10.67 2.89
N PRO A 314 -2.25 9.49 3.34
CA PRO A 314 -0.95 9.01 2.92
C PRO A 314 -0.98 8.57 1.46
N SER A 315 -0.05 9.09 0.68
CA SER A 315 0.27 8.59 -0.66
C SER A 315 1.50 7.71 -0.56
N HIS A 316 1.58 6.67 -1.38
CA HIS A 316 2.61 5.67 -1.25
C HIS A 316 3.48 5.62 -2.50
N MET A 317 4.79 5.58 -2.30
CA MET A 317 5.76 5.33 -3.37
C MET A 317 6.53 4.06 -3.03
N PHE A 318 6.57 3.11 -3.96
CA PHE A 318 7.22 1.82 -3.78
C PHE A 318 7.63 1.21 -5.11
N HIS A 319 8.59 0.31 -5.05
CA HIS A 319 8.95 -0.55 -6.17
C HIS A 319 7.94 -1.71 -6.25
N ARG A 320 7.58 -2.12 -7.46
CA ARG A 320 6.55 -3.15 -7.71
C ARG A 320 6.76 -4.43 -6.89
N ASN A 321 7.98 -4.89 -6.77
CA ASN A 321 8.30 -6.12 -6.02
C ASN A 321 8.32 -5.95 -4.50
N ALA A 322 8.12 -4.73 -3.98
CA ALA A 322 8.05 -4.52 -2.54
C ALA A 322 6.72 -5.01 -1.94
N VAL A 323 5.69 -5.13 -2.78
CA VAL A 323 4.35 -5.55 -2.36
C VAL A 323 3.88 -6.67 -3.26
N GLU A 324 3.50 -7.79 -2.67
CA GLU A 324 2.93 -8.93 -3.36
C GLU A 324 1.48 -9.14 -2.95
N LEU A 325 0.58 -9.15 -3.93
CA LEU A 325 -0.84 -9.44 -3.74
C LEU A 325 -1.11 -10.89 -4.13
N VAL A 326 -1.56 -11.68 -3.16
CA VAL A 326 -1.97 -13.05 -3.38
C VAL A 326 -3.48 -13.14 -3.45
N MET A 327 -4.00 -13.64 -4.56
CA MET A 327 -5.42 -13.90 -4.75
C MET A 327 -5.64 -15.37 -5.10
N ARG A 328 -6.61 -15.99 -4.43
CA ARG A 328 -7.02 -17.37 -4.65
C ARG A 328 -8.54 -17.49 -4.62
N ALA A 329 -9.08 -18.35 -5.46
CA ALA A 329 -10.49 -18.72 -5.37
C ALA A 329 -10.74 -19.53 -4.08
N PRO A 330 -11.89 -19.35 -3.41
CA PRO A 330 -12.21 -20.11 -2.21
C PRO A 330 -12.39 -21.61 -2.53
N ALA A 331 -12.12 -22.47 -1.54
CA ALA A 331 -12.36 -23.89 -1.64
C ALA A 331 -13.86 -24.17 -1.88
N MET A 332 -14.18 -25.13 -2.76
CA MET A 332 -15.56 -25.56 -2.96
C MET A 332 -16.07 -26.32 -1.74
N PRO A 333 -17.33 -26.12 -1.32
CA PRO A 333 -17.94 -26.92 -0.27
C PRO A 333 -18.08 -28.37 -0.75
N ASP A 334 -17.69 -29.32 0.10
CA ASP A 334 -17.89 -30.76 -0.15
C ASP A 334 -19.39 -31.07 -0.14
N GLY A 335 -19.91 -31.64 -1.25
CA GLY A 335 -21.30 -32.11 -1.36
C GLY A 335 -22.38 -31.03 -1.49
N GLY A 336 -22.02 -29.81 -1.84
CA GLY A 336 -22.97 -28.75 -2.17
C GLY A 336 -23.52 -28.83 -3.58
N ASP A 337 -24.75 -28.35 -3.80
CA ASP A 337 -25.29 -28.10 -5.14
C ASP A 337 -24.35 -27.15 -5.88
N GLY A 338 -23.70 -27.69 -6.91
CA GLY A 338 -22.73 -27.11 -7.81
C GLY A 338 -22.57 -25.59 -7.79
N ALA A 339 -21.68 -25.07 -6.97
CA ALA A 339 -21.14 -23.76 -7.20
C ALA A 339 -20.12 -23.88 -8.34
N ASP A 340 -20.50 -23.54 -9.54
CA ASP A 340 -19.57 -23.32 -10.63
C ASP A 340 -18.88 -21.97 -10.43
N ASP A 341 -17.61 -22.00 -10.49
CA ASP A 341 -16.71 -20.88 -10.27
C ASP A 341 -15.91 -20.64 -11.55
N VAL A 342 -15.83 -19.40 -11.96
CA VAL A 342 -15.00 -18.97 -13.11
C VAL A 342 -13.84 -18.17 -12.52
N ILE A 343 -12.65 -18.70 -12.68
CA ILE A 343 -11.39 -18.03 -12.29
C ILE A 343 -10.87 -17.24 -13.49
#